data_909bd85f40bfbc94a9cc1b912aa7779a
#
_entry.id   909bd85f40bfbc94a9cc1b912aa7779a
#
_cell.length_a   1.000
_cell.length_b   1.000
_cell.length_c   1.000
_cell.angle_alpha   90.00
_cell.angle_beta   90.00
_cell.angle_gamma   90.00
#
_symmetry.space_group_name_H-M   'P 1'
#
loop_
_entity.id
_entity.type
_entity.pdbx_description
1 polymer ?
#
loop_
_entity_poly.entity_id
_entity_poly.type
_entity_poly.pdbx_seq_one_letter_code
_entity_poly.pdbx_strand_id
1 'polypeptide(L)'
;MEFIIIALIIGVIIYVRIKFKVPKFGCMALVTGGVKTGKSTLSVYMAISRYKKSVRVTKFINFFRKIFRRNLLEMPLLYSNIPLSVPYVPLTMGLIKRKYRFRYGSVIYVNEASLFADSQLVKDMELNERLLMFNKLIGHELLGGYIIYDTQAIVDVHYSVKRCLSNYIYIHHLTKWIPGFLIAYVRECVYSEDGSVINNYSSDVEDDLRKVIIPKRVWKKFDAYCYSYATDDLPVYDKVIKLRKGCSLKVKKLISFNEDMKEAYREEKKR
;
A
#
# COMPACT_ATOMS: atom_id res chain seq x y z
N MET A 1 -0.61 44.80 -2.26
CA MET A 1 -1.37 43.91 -3.15
C MET A 1 -0.76 42.51 -3.24
N GLU A 2 0.54 42.39 -3.41
CA GLU A 2 1.23 41.09 -3.58
C GLU A 2 1.04 40.13 -2.40
N PHE A 3 1.12 40.59 -1.14
CA PHE A 3 0.90 39.76 0.04
C PHE A 3 -0.51 39.14 0.10
N ILE A 4 -1.51 39.85 -0.35
CA ILE A 4 -2.90 39.36 -0.38
C ILE A 4 -3.04 38.24 -1.41
N ILE A 5 -2.42 38.40 -2.58
CA ILE A 5 -2.43 37.40 -3.65
C ILE A 5 -1.71 36.13 -3.18
N ILE A 6 -0.54 36.27 -2.54
CA ILE A 6 0.22 35.14 -1.99
C ILE A 6 -0.59 34.42 -0.92
N ALA A 7 -1.22 35.13 0.01
CA ALA A 7 -2.06 34.54 1.04
C ALA A 7 -3.25 33.78 0.44
N LEU A 8 -3.89 34.34 -0.58
CA LEU A 8 -5.01 33.71 -1.28
C LEU A 8 -4.56 32.41 -2.00
N ILE A 9 -3.42 32.43 -2.69
CA ILE A 9 -2.84 31.22 -3.33
C ILE A 9 -2.53 30.15 -2.28
N ILE A 10 -1.93 30.52 -1.17
CA ILE A 10 -1.64 29.60 -0.06
C ILE A 10 -2.95 29.02 0.50
N GLY A 11 -3.96 29.85 0.73
CA GLY A 11 -5.29 29.43 1.19
C GLY A 11 -5.94 28.40 0.24
N VAL A 12 -5.91 28.67 -1.07
CA VAL A 12 -6.41 27.72 -2.08
C VAL A 12 -5.64 26.41 -2.07
N ILE A 13 -4.32 26.45 -1.95
CA ILE A 13 -3.49 25.24 -1.89
C ILE A 13 -3.82 24.41 -0.64
N ILE A 14 -3.98 25.07 0.51
CA ILE A 14 -4.36 24.41 1.77
C ILE A 14 -5.75 23.81 1.64
N TYR A 15 -6.73 24.55 1.13
CA TYR A 15 -8.10 24.07 0.91
C TYR A 15 -8.13 22.83 0.00
N VAL A 16 -7.45 22.89 -1.14
CA VAL A 16 -7.34 21.74 -2.07
C VAL A 16 -6.70 20.53 -1.39
N ARG A 17 -5.63 20.74 -0.62
CA ARG A 17 -4.98 19.65 0.13
C ARG A 17 -5.87 19.03 1.19
N ILE A 18 -6.73 19.78 1.84
CA ILE A 18 -7.64 19.25 2.86
C ILE A 18 -8.80 18.52 2.20
N LYS A 19 -9.46 19.15 1.22
CA LYS A 19 -10.67 18.63 0.57
C LYS A 19 -10.42 17.36 -0.24
N PHE A 20 -9.28 17.29 -0.93
CA PHE A 20 -8.96 16.19 -1.86
C PHE A 20 -7.92 15.20 -1.29
N LYS A 21 -7.88 15.10 0.01
CA LYS A 21 -6.96 14.19 0.70
C LYS A 21 -7.44 12.73 0.61
N VAL A 22 -6.48 11.81 0.55
CA VAL A 22 -6.73 10.38 0.72
C VAL A 22 -7.55 10.13 1.98
N PRO A 23 -8.55 9.24 1.93
CA PRO A 23 -9.30 8.82 3.10
C PRO A 23 -8.39 8.48 4.28
N LYS A 24 -8.81 8.81 5.48
CA LYS A 24 -8.15 8.32 6.68
C LYS A 24 -8.55 6.86 6.85
N PHE A 25 -7.59 6.00 7.06
CA PHE A 25 -7.84 4.60 7.37
C PHE A 25 -6.96 4.17 8.55
N GLY A 26 -7.40 3.14 9.22
CA GLY A 26 -6.68 2.54 10.33
C GLY A 26 -5.41 1.80 9.89
N CYS A 27 -5.13 0.66 10.47
CA CYS A 27 -3.93 -0.12 10.15
C CYS A 27 -4.03 -0.79 8.77
N MET A 28 -5.21 -1.27 8.39
CA MET A 28 -5.41 -2.10 7.19
C MET A 28 -6.50 -1.52 6.29
N ALA A 29 -6.18 -1.33 5.02
CA ALA A 29 -7.12 -0.86 4.01
C ALA A 29 -7.15 -1.80 2.80
N LEU A 30 -8.34 -2.04 2.25
CA LEU A 30 -8.55 -2.75 1.00
C LEU A 30 -9.10 -1.77 -0.04
N VAL A 31 -8.45 -1.70 -1.19
CA VAL A 31 -8.89 -0.92 -2.35
C VAL A 31 -9.41 -1.87 -3.42
N THR A 32 -10.66 -1.69 -3.82
CA THR A 32 -11.26 -2.49 -4.89
C THR A 32 -11.81 -1.61 -6.00
N GLY A 33 -12.15 -2.23 -7.10
CA GLY A 33 -12.73 -1.56 -8.26
C GLY A 33 -12.57 -2.40 -9.52
N GLY A 34 -13.31 -2.07 -10.55
CA GLY A 34 -13.28 -2.76 -11.82
C GLY A 34 -11.90 -2.74 -12.52
N VAL A 35 -11.79 -3.46 -13.61
CA VAL A 35 -10.60 -3.44 -14.46
C VAL A 35 -10.36 -2.04 -15.00
N LYS A 36 -9.11 -1.56 -14.97
CA LYS A 36 -8.69 -0.23 -15.48
C LYS A 36 -9.30 0.99 -14.77
N THR A 37 -9.94 0.83 -13.64
CA THR A 37 -10.47 1.95 -12.83
C THR A 37 -9.39 2.78 -12.12
N GLY A 38 -8.16 2.28 -12.06
CA GLY A 38 -7.03 2.97 -11.41
C GLY A 38 -6.75 2.53 -9.96
N LYS A 39 -7.26 1.36 -9.54
CA LYS A 39 -7.00 0.76 -8.21
C LYS A 39 -5.53 0.84 -7.80
N SER A 40 -4.67 0.18 -8.57
CA SER A 40 -3.24 0.11 -8.24
C SER A 40 -2.57 1.49 -8.23
N THR A 41 -3.09 2.46 -9.03
CA THR A 41 -2.61 3.85 -8.98
C THR A 41 -2.94 4.50 -7.63
N LEU A 42 -4.16 4.34 -7.16
CA LEU A 42 -4.59 4.85 -5.86
C LEU A 42 -3.83 4.15 -4.73
N SER A 43 -3.76 2.83 -4.75
CA SER A 43 -3.10 2.00 -3.72
C SER A 43 -1.60 2.32 -3.60
N VAL A 44 -0.88 2.41 -4.73
CA VAL A 44 0.53 2.81 -4.74
C VAL A 44 0.72 4.25 -4.24
N TYR A 45 -0.19 5.16 -4.62
CA TYR A 45 -0.16 6.53 -4.09
C TYR A 45 -0.35 6.57 -2.58
N MET A 46 -1.31 5.81 -2.07
CA MET A 46 -1.56 5.66 -0.63
C MET A 46 -0.33 5.10 0.08
N ALA A 47 0.23 4.00 -0.42
CA ALA A 47 1.39 3.33 0.16
C ALA A 47 2.62 4.25 0.21
N ILE A 48 2.97 4.89 -0.90
CA ILE A 48 4.11 5.81 -0.96
C ILE A 48 3.88 7.04 -0.07
N SER A 49 2.66 7.57 -0.03
CA SER A 49 2.33 8.74 0.79
C SER A 49 2.45 8.42 2.28
N ARG A 50 1.94 7.27 2.71
CA ARG A 50 2.04 6.79 4.10
C ARG A 50 3.48 6.48 4.48
N TYR A 51 4.22 5.78 3.63
CA TYR A 51 5.64 5.51 3.83
C TYR A 51 6.44 6.80 4.03
N LYS A 52 6.28 7.79 3.14
CA LYS A 52 6.97 9.08 3.26
C LYS A 52 6.59 9.84 4.52
N LYS A 53 5.32 9.74 4.95
CA LYS A 53 4.88 10.33 6.22
C LYS A 53 5.56 9.62 7.39
N SER A 54 5.57 8.30 7.41
CA SER A 54 6.20 7.50 8.46
C SER A 54 7.70 7.81 8.59
N VAL A 55 8.42 7.85 7.46
CA VAL A 55 9.85 8.22 7.43
C VAL A 55 10.08 9.62 8.01
N ARG A 56 9.24 10.60 7.66
CA ARG A 56 9.38 11.97 8.20
C ARG A 56 9.14 12.03 9.70
N VAL A 57 8.10 11.34 10.19
CA VAL A 57 7.79 11.26 11.61
C VAL A 57 8.93 10.59 12.38
N THR A 58 9.44 9.45 11.88
CA THR A 58 10.56 8.76 12.53
C THR A 58 11.83 9.60 12.56
N LYS A 59 12.14 10.32 11.46
CA LYS A 59 13.27 11.26 11.44
C LYS A 59 13.12 12.36 12.48
N PHE A 60 11.92 12.93 12.61
CA PHE A 60 11.63 13.95 13.60
C PHE A 60 11.78 13.42 15.03
N ILE A 61 11.21 12.25 15.32
CA ILE A 61 11.37 11.61 16.63
C ILE A 61 12.85 11.30 16.91
N ASN A 62 13.58 10.77 15.94
CA ASN A 62 15.00 10.45 16.10
C ASN A 62 15.86 11.69 16.34
N PHE A 63 15.49 12.84 15.77
CA PHE A 63 16.16 14.11 16.06
C PHE A 63 16.07 14.43 17.56
N PHE A 64 14.89 14.37 18.17
CA PHE A 64 14.74 14.59 19.60
C PHE A 64 15.42 13.49 20.43
N ARG A 65 15.27 12.22 20.05
CA ARG A 65 15.95 11.12 20.76
C ARG A 65 17.46 11.29 20.78
N LYS A 66 18.04 11.82 19.71
CA LYS A 66 19.47 12.16 19.66
C LYS A 66 19.84 13.27 20.66
N ILE A 67 19.02 14.34 20.75
CA ILE A 67 19.21 15.41 21.73
C ILE A 67 19.17 14.86 23.16
N PHE A 68 18.20 13.99 23.45
CA PHE A 68 18.03 13.38 24.77
C PHE A 68 18.87 12.11 24.99
N ARG A 69 19.86 11.85 24.14
CA ARG A 69 20.77 10.68 24.20
C ARG A 69 20.06 9.32 24.34
N ARG A 70 18.85 9.18 23.72
CA ARG A 70 18.07 7.93 23.69
C ARG A 70 18.42 7.12 22.45
N ASN A 71 18.26 5.79 22.52
CA ASN A 71 18.43 4.90 21.37
C ASN A 71 17.53 5.33 20.20
N LEU A 72 18.10 5.38 18.99
CA LEU A 72 17.37 5.77 17.79
C LEU A 72 16.38 4.68 17.39
N LEU A 73 15.23 5.09 16.86
CA LEU A 73 14.27 4.18 16.25
C LEU A 73 14.78 3.75 14.88
N GLU A 74 14.55 2.50 14.53
CA GLU A 74 14.78 1.99 13.19
C GLU A 74 13.93 2.74 12.17
N MET A 75 14.50 2.96 10.99
CA MET A 75 13.77 3.62 9.90
C MET A 75 12.73 2.66 9.33
N PRO A 76 11.47 3.13 9.14
CA PRO A 76 10.43 2.32 8.53
C PRO A 76 10.77 1.94 7.10
N LEU A 77 10.28 0.81 6.63
CA LEU A 77 10.46 0.28 5.29
C LEU A 77 9.13 0.25 4.52
N LEU A 78 9.24 0.22 3.20
CA LEU A 78 8.12 -0.06 2.31
C LEU A 78 8.29 -1.47 1.77
N TYR A 79 7.33 -2.34 2.02
CA TYR A 79 7.28 -3.70 1.48
C TYR A 79 6.27 -3.75 0.34
N SER A 80 6.59 -4.48 -0.72
CA SER A 80 5.68 -4.61 -1.86
C SER A 80 5.90 -5.93 -2.59
N ASN A 81 4.80 -6.56 -3.04
CA ASN A 81 4.85 -7.74 -3.89
C ASN A 81 4.98 -7.40 -5.37
N ILE A 82 5.04 -6.12 -5.73
CA ILE A 82 5.34 -5.69 -7.11
C ILE A 82 6.51 -4.71 -7.11
N PRO A 83 7.22 -4.59 -8.24
CA PRO A 83 8.34 -3.67 -8.37
C PRO A 83 7.88 -2.21 -8.30
N LEU A 84 8.62 -1.43 -7.51
CA LEU A 84 8.40 0.00 -7.36
C LEU A 84 9.66 0.78 -7.73
N SER A 85 9.50 1.97 -8.29
CA SER A 85 10.63 2.87 -8.57
C SER A 85 11.10 3.66 -7.33
N VAL A 86 10.52 3.43 -6.17
CA VAL A 86 10.97 3.93 -4.87
C VAL A 86 11.69 2.80 -4.12
N PRO A 87 12.57 3.10 -3.16
CA PRO A 87 13.18 2.05 -2.36
C PRO A 87 12.13 1.20 -1.64
N TYR A 88 12.19 -0.10 -1.82
CA TYR A 88 11.25 -1.05 -1.21
C TYR A 88 11.94 -2.39 -0.92
N VAL A 89 11.31 -3.19 -0.09
CA VAL A 89 11.68 -4.57 0.20
C VAL A 89 10.68 -5.47 -0.50
N PRO A 90 11.09 -6.46 -1.30
CA PRO A 90 10.17 -7.42 -1.90
C PRO A 90 9.39 -8.16 -0.82
N LEU A 91 8.07 -8.18 -0.93
CA LEU A 91 7.20 -8.97 -0.10
C LEU A 91 6.92 -10.29 -0.81
N THR A 92 7.33 -11.39 -0.20
CA THR A 92 7.07 -12.74 -0.70
C THR A 92 6.25 -13.53 0.32
N MET A 93 5.59 -14.59 -0.14
CA MET A 93 4.87 -15.50 0.75
C MET A 93 5.83 -16.17 1.74
N GLY A 94 7.07 -16.43 1.32
CA GLY A 94 8.11 -16.99 2.20
C GLY A 94 8.39 -16.14 3.44
N LEU A 95 8.30 -14.82 3.35
CA LEU A 95 8.45 -13.95 4.54
C LEU A 95 7.30 -14.16 5.54
N ILE A 96 6.08 -14.38 5.05
CA ILE A 96 4.91 -14.63 5.90
C ILE A 96 5.02 -16.01 6.55
N LYS A 97 5.37 -17.03 5.77
CA LYS A 97 5.57 -18.41 6.26
C LYS A 97 6.61 -18.47 7.38
N ARG A 98 7.69 -17.68 7.27
CA ARG A 98 8.81 -17.65 8.23
C ARG A 98 8.61 -16.74 9.43
N LYS A 99 7.44 -16.15 9.62
CA LYS A 99 7.15 -15.21 10.71
C LYS A 99 8.14 -14.04 10.76
N TYR A 100 8.49 -13.49 9.59
CA TYR A 100 9.37 -12.34 9.51
C TYR A 100 8.84 -11.17 10.33
N ARG A 101 9.70 -10.59 11.17
CA ARG A 101 9.33 -9.42 11.98
C ARG A 101 9.48 -8.13 11.17
N PHE A 102 8.36 -7.48 10.89
CA PHE A 102 8.34 -6.21 10.18
C PHE A 102 8.78 -5.06 11.10
N ARG A 103 9.45 -4.05 10.53
CA ARG A 103 9.87 -2.88 11.31
C ARG A 103 8.68 -1.98 11.64
N TYR A 104 8.74 -1.36 12.81
CA TYR A 104 7.73 -0.41 13.26
C TYR A 104 7.54 0.76 12.30
N GLY A 105 6.29 1.20 12.13
CA GLY A 105 5.94 2.30 11.26
C GLY A 105 6.08 2.01 9.76
N SER A 106 6.39 0.76 9.38
CA SER A 106 6.52 0.35 7.99
C SER A 106 5.18 0.30 7.27
N VAL A 107 5.24 0.28 5.94
CA VAL A 107 4.06 0.17 5.09
C VAL A 107 4.21 -1.07 4.21
N ILE A 108 3.16 -1.87 4.18
CA ILE A 108 3.06 -3.07 3.34
C ILE A 108 2.04 -2.78 2.25
N TYR A 109 2.41 -3.00 1.02
CA TYR A 109 1.53 -2.90 -0.13
C TYR A 109 1.46 -4.25 -0.85
N VAL A 110 0.25 -4.75 -1.03
CA VAL A 110 -0.04 -6.02 -1.69
C VAL A 110 -0.94 -5.74 -2.89
N ASN A 111 -0.37 -5.90 -4.07
CA ASN A 111 -1.11 -5.81 -5.33
C ASN A 111 -1.78 -7.15 -5.63
N GLU A 112 -3.03 -7.11 -6.10
CA GLU A 112 -3.88 -8.26 -6.39
C GLU A 112 -3.90 -9.24 -5.20
N ALA A 113 -4.56 -8.81 -4.13
CA ALA A 113 -4.65 -9.58 -2.88
C ALA A 113 -5.26 -10.97 -3.06
N SER A 114 -6.10 -11.16 -4.08
CA SER A 114 -6.64 -12.46 -4.48
C SER A 114 -5.56 -13.46 -4.91
N LEU A 115 -4.45 -13.00 -5.51
CA LEU A 115 -3.34 -13.87 -5.87
C LEU A 115 -2.40 -14.15 -4.70
N PHE A 116 -2.27 -13.19 -3.78
CA PHE A 116 -1.40 -13.29 -2.61
C PHE A 116 -2.06 -14.01 -1.44
N ALA A 117 -3.34 -13.78 -1.25
CA ALA A 117 -4.16 -14.33 -0.17
C ALA A 117 -5.52 -14.76 -0.76
N ASP A 118 -5.48 -15.85 -1.55
CA ASP A 118 -6.65 -16.42 -2.23
C ASP A 118 -7.62 -17.02 -1.20
N SER A 119 -8.90 -16.83 -1.45
CA SER A 119 -9.97 -17.46 -0.66
C SER A 119 -9.96 -19.00 -0.75
N GLN A 120 -9.40 -19.55 -1.84
CA GLN A 120 -9.29 -21.00 -2.06
C GLN A 120 -8.10 -21.65 -1.33
N LEU A 121 -7.18 -20.88 -0.75
CA LEU A 121 -6.06 -21.38 0.05
C LEU A 121 -6.49 -22.08 1.34
N VAL A 122 -7.79 -22.20 1.59
CA VAL A 122 -8.37 -22.96 2.71
C VAL A 122 -7.89 -24.43 2.77
N LYS A 123 -7.44 -24.98 1.65
CA LYS A 123 -6.90 -26.36 1.58
C LYS A 123 -5.53 -26.51 2.26
N ASP A 124 -4.72 -25.46 2.28
CA ASP A 124 -3.43 -25.43 2.99
C ASP A 124 -3.65 -24.84 4.39
N MET A 125 -3.93 -25.72 5.36
CA MET A 125 -4.24 -25.31 6.74
C MET A 125 -3.10 -24.50 7.37
N GLU A 126 -1.85 -24.88 7.11
CA GLU A 126 -0.70 -24.17 7.67
C GLU A 126 -0.59 -22.75 7.12
N LEU A 127 -0.71 -22.58 5.81
CA LEU A 127 -0.68 -21.28 5.17
C LEU A 127 -1.86 -20.40 5.60
N ASN A 128 -3.04 -21.01 5.74
CA ASN A 128 -4.24 -20.33 6.20
C ASN A 128 -4.05 -19.78 7.62
N GLU A 129 -3.55 -20.59 8.54
CA GLU A 129 -3.23 -20.16 9.90
C GLU A 129 -2.17 -19.05 9.92
N ARG A 130 -1.14 -19.16 9.09
CA ARG A 130 -0.09 -18.13 8.98
C ARG A 130 -0.65 -16.80 8.46
N LEU A 131 -1.48 -16.81 7.43
CA LEU A 131 -2.14 -15.61 6.91
C LEU A 131 -3.07 -14.98 7.96
N LEU A 132 -3.80 -15.81 8.70
CA LEU A 132 -4.67 -15.33 9.77
C LEU A 132 -3.85 -14.65 10.88
N MET A 133 -2.78 -15.28 11.32
CA MET A 133 -1.85 -14.73 12.31
C MET A 133 -1.21 -13.43 11.82
N PHE A 134 -0.70 -13.42 10.58
CA PHE A 134 -0.13 -12.24 9.96
C PHE A 134 -1.10 -11.07 9.99
N ASN A 135 -2.33 -11.25 9.49
CA ASN A 135 -3.31 -10.16 9.43
C ASN A 135 -3.77 -9.69 10.81
N LYS A 136 -3.93 -10.60 11.78
CA LYS A 136 -4.33 -10.24 13.16
C LYS A 136 -3.22 -9.51 13.93
N LEU A 137 -1.98 -9.95 13.79
CA LEU A 137 -0.87 -9.43 14.59
C LEU A 137 -0.16 -8.25 13.95
N ILE A 138 -0.31 -8.07 12.64
CA ILE A 138 0.45 -7.04 11.91
C ILE A 138 0.20 -5.62 12.43
N GLY A 139 -1.00 -5.33 12.95
CA GLY A 139 -1.30 -4.06 13.58
C GLY A 139 -0.44 -3.80 14.81
N HIS A 140 -0.14 -4.83 15.58
CA HIS A 140 0.76 -4.77 16.74
C HIS A 140 2.22 -4.70 16.31
N GLU A 141 2.60 -5.48 15.31
CA GLU A 141 3.98 -5.51 14.82
C GLU A 141 4.38 -4.20 14.15
N LEU A 142 3.49 -3.62 13.35
CA LEU A 142 3.79 -2.39 12.63
C LEU A 142 3.76 -1.13 13.50
N LEU A 143 3.06 -1.13 14.64
CA LEU A 143 2.90 0.01 15.57
C LEU A 143 2.88 1.38 14.86
N GLY A 144 1.72 1.71 14.28
CA GLY A 144 1.54 2.94 13.51
C GLY A 144 1.93 2.84 12.04
N GLY A 145 2.26 1.64 11.55
CA GLY A 145 2.38 1.30 10.14
C GLY A 145 1.03 1.00 9.48
N TYR A 146 1.08 0.58 8.21
CA TYR A 146 -0.10 0.37 7.39
C TYR A 146 0.06 -0.83 6.48
N ILE A 147 -1.05 -1.57 6.27
CA ILE A 147 -1.19 -2.51 5.17
C ILE A 147 -2.22 -1.98 4.19
N ILE A 148 -1.90 -2.05 2.91
CA ILE A 148 -2.78 -1.66 1.82
C ILE A 148 -2.84 -2.82 0.84
N TYR A 149 -4.01 -3.41 0.75
CA TYR A 149 -4.35 -4.43 -0.23
C TYR A 149 -5.06 -3.78 -1.41
N ASP A 150 -4.85 -4.28 -2.62
CA ASP A 150 -5.78 -4.04 -3.72
C ASP A 150 -6.23 -5.36 -4.36
N THR A 151 -7.42 -5.37 -4.92
CA THR A 151 -8.00 -6.52 -5.63
C THR A 151 -9.11 -6.07 -6.57
N GLN A 152 -9.43 -6.89 -7.55
CA GLN A 152 -10.57 -6.66 -8.44
C GLN A 152 -11.88 -7.07 -7.77
N ALA A 153 -11.90 -8.23 -7.14
CA ALA A 153 -13.06 -8.77 -6.46
C ALA A 153 -12.75 -9.08 -5.01
N ILE A 154 -13.58 -8.59 -4.11
CA ILE A 154 -13.43 -8.84 -2.68
C ILE A 154 -13.73 -10.30 -2.32
N VAL A 155 -14.58 -10.96 -3.12
CA VAL A 155 -14.97 -12.35 -2.87
C VAL A 155 -13.76 -13.28 -2.90
N ASP A 156 -12.81 -13.00 -3.79
CA ASP A 156 -11.62 -13.84 -4.00
C ASP A 156 -10.55 -13.64 -2.92
N VAL A 157 -10.72 -12.65 -2.05
CA VAL A 157 -9.74 -12.36 -0.98
C VAL A 157 -10.01 -13.25 0.23
N HIS A 158 -8.93 -13.76 0.80
CA HIS A 158 -8.98 -14.61 1.98
C HIS A 158 -9.73 -13.94 3.16
N TYR A 159 -10.50 -14.73 3.88
CA TYR A 159 -11.36 -14.23 4.98
C TYR A 159 -10.57 -13.51 6.09
N SER A 160 -9.30 -13.91 6.34
CA SER A 160 -8.46 -13.26 7.35
C SER A 160 -8.19 -11.79 7.04
N VAL A 161 -8.06 -11.43 5.75
CA VAL A 161 -7.94 -10.03 5.34
C VAL A 161 -9.25 -9.30 5.60
N LYS A 162 -10.38 -9.88 5.16
CA LYS A 162 -11.71 -9.26 5.31
C LYS A 162 -12.04 -8.94 6.78
N ARG A 163 -11.74 -9.87 7.70
CA ARG A 163 -12.00 -9.69 9.14
C ARG A 163 -11.14 -8.64 9.83
N CYS A 164 -9.98 -8.34 9.29
CA CYS A 164 -9.02 -7.40 9.88
C CYS A 164 -9.03 -6.02 9.22
N LEU A 165 -9.91 -5.80 8.23
CA LEU A 165 -9.99 -4.51 7.53
C LEU A 165 -10.44 -3.40 8.47
N SER A 166 -9.69 -2.30 8.46
CA SER A 166 -10.13 -1.05 9.08
C SER A 166 -10.98 -0.23 8.14
N ASN A 167 -10.72 -0.31 6.85
CA ASN A 167 -11.42 0.47 5.82
C ASN A 167 -11.47 -0.29 4.50
N TYR A 168 -12.61 -0.15 3.84
CA TYR A 168 -12.82 -0.59 2.49
C TYR A 168 -13.04 0.62 1.58
N ILE A 169 -12.28 0.69 0.48
CA ILE A 169 -12.31 1.80 -0.45
C ILE A 169 -12.62 1.26 -1.84
N TYR A 170 -13.76 1.64 -2.37
CA TYR A 170 -14.14 1.32 -3.74
C TYR A 170 -13.79 2.47 -4.68
N ILE A 171 -13.02 2.20 -5.74
CA ILE A 171 -12.71 3.17 -6.78
C ILE A 171 -13.62 2.97 -7.99
N HIS A 172 -14.39 4.00 -8.32
CA HIS A 172 -15.27 3.99 -9.47
C HIS A 172 -14.49 4.22 -10.76
N HIS A 173 -13.75 5.30 -10.82
CA HIS A 173 -12.94 5.65 -11.98
C HIS A 173 -11.84 6.65 -11.65
N LEU A 174 -10.91 6.77 -12.58
CA LEU A 174 -9.79 7.69 -12.51
C LEU A 174 -9.83 8.59 -13.73
N THR A 175 -9.90 9.90 -13.52
CA THR A 175 -9.92 10.89 -14.60
C THR A 175 -8.64 11.71 -14.67
N LYS A 176 -8.27 12.15 -15.86
CA LYS A 176 -7.26 13.18 -16.02
C LYS A 176 -7.93 14.53 -15.76
N TRP A 177 -7.37 15.30 -14.87
CA TRP A 177 -7.94 16.62 -14.54
C TRP A 177 -7.11 17.74 -15.16
N ILE A 178 -6.10 18.21 -14.44
CA ILE A 178 -5.16 19.23 -14.93
C ILE A 178 -3.88 18.52 -15.40
N PRO A 179 -3.09 19.10 -16.30
CA PRO A 179 -1.80 18.59 -16.66
C PRO A 179 -0.96 18.28 -15.40
N GLY A 180 -0.56 17.01 -15.23
CA GLY A 180 0.21 16.56 -14.08
C GLY A 180 -0.57 15.97 -12.90
N PHE A 181 -1.91 16.01 -12.91
CA PHE A 181 -2.77 15.46 -11.87
C PHE A 181 -3.88 14.56 -12.40
N LEU A 182 -4.31 13.64 -11.54
CA LEU A 182 -5.43 12.72 -11.77
C LEU A 182 -6.40 12.91 -10.61
N ILE A 183 -7.69 12.69 -10.85
CA ILE A 183 -8.71 12.60 -9.82
C ILE A 183 -9.22 11.17 -9.77
N ALA A 184 -9.10 10.54 -8.60
CA ALA A 184 -9.77 9.29 -8.31
C ALA A 184 -11.09 9.58 -7.59
N TYR A 185 -12.17 9.00 -8.11
CA TYR A 185 -13.49 9.04 -7.50
C TYR A 185 -13.66 7.76 -6.67
N VAL A 186 -13.73 7.93 -5.36
CA VAL A 186 -13.73 6.82 -4.41
C VAL A 186 -14.93 6.88 -3.48
N ARG A 187 -15.41 5.72 -3.07
CA ARG A 187 -16.41 5.55 -2.01
C ARG A 187 -15.74 4.80 -0.86
N GLU A 188 -15.89 5.31 0.36
CA GLU A 188 -15.53 4.60 1.57
C GLU A 188 -16.73 3.76 2.01
N CYS A 189 -16.52 2.47 2.19
CA CYS A 189 -17.54 1.56 2.67
C CYS A 189 -17.14 1.02 4.04
N VAL A 190 -18.11 0.79 4.89
CA VAL A 190 -17.89 0.13 6.18
C VAL A 190 -18.20 -1.36 6.02
N TYR A 191 -17.37 -2.19 6.62
CA TYR A 191 -17.60 -3.62 6.70
C TYR A 191 -18.43 -3.94 7.93
N SER A 192 -19.48 -4.77 7.78
CA SER A 192 -20.16 -5.36 8.92
C SER A 192 -19.34 -6.49 9.53
N GLU A 193 -19.61 -6.83 10.78
CA GLU A 193 -18.99 -7.98 11.46
C GLU A 193 -19.23 -9.29 10.71
N ASP A 194 -20.34 -9.41 9.99
CA ASP A 194 -20.72 -10.58 9.17
C ASP A 194 -19.91 -10.71 7.88
N GLY A 195 -19.02 -9.74 7.58
CA GLY A 195 -18.22 -9.73 6.34
C GLY A 195 -19.00 -9.24 5.11
N SER A 196 -20.23 -8.74 5.28
CA SER A 196 -20.96 -8.04 4.23
C SER A 196 -20.51 -6.57 4.14
N VAL A 197 -20.46 -6.03 2.91
CA VAL A 197 -20.22 -4.60 2.72
C VAL A 197 -21.50 -3.86 3.09
N ILE A 198 -21.51 -3.17 4.22
CA ILE A 198 -22.57 -2.23 4.49
C ILE A 198 -22.36 -1.02 3.59
N ASN A 199 -23.11 -0.97 2.50
CA ASN A 199 -23.27 0.27 1.77
C ASN A 199 -24.14 1.19 2.65
N ASN A 200 -23.51 2.01 3.47
CA ASN A 200 -24.23 3.00 4.27
C ASN A 200 -24.86 4.12 3.41
N TYR A 201 -24.80 3.98 2.09
CA TYR A 201 -25.31 4.98 1.17
C TYR A 201 -26.21 4.30 0.14
N SER A 202 -27.40 4.86 -0.01
CA SER A 202 -28.33 4.50 -1.07
C SER A 202 -27.63 4.55 -2.43
N SER A 203 -27.88 3.56 -3.25
CA SER A 203 -27.14 3.20 -4.48
C SER A 203 -27.13 4.26 -5.59
N ASP A 204 -27.77 5.40 -5.43
CA ASP A 204 -28.18 6.23 -6.58
C ASP A 204 -27.61 7.66 -6.62
N VAL A 205 -26.70 8.02 -5.70
CA VAL A 205 -26.20 9.40 -5.69
C VAL A 205 -24.70 9.44 -5.99
N GLU A 206 -24.34 9.81 -7.22
CA GLU A 206 -22.97 10.17 -7.63
C GLU A 206 -22.35 11.28 -6.77
N ASP A 207 -23.17 12.05 -6.07
CA ASP A 207 -22.74 13.20 -5.25
C ASP A 207 -21.94 12.82 -4.00
N ASP A 208 -22.01 11.57 -3.53
CA ASP A 208 -21.27 11.10 -2.36
C ASP A 208 -19.86 10.58 -2.65
N LEU A 209 -19.41 10.67 -3.90
CA LEU A 209 -18.07 10.22 -4.26
C LEU A 209 -17.00 11.21 -3.78
N ARG A 210 -16.15 10.73 -2.91
CA ARG A 210 -14.98 11.50 -2.50
C ARG A 210 -13.96 11.58 -3.62
N LYS A 211 -13.48 12.78 -3.90
CA LYS A 211 -12.46 13.05 -4.91
C LYS A 211 -11.07 13.05 -4.27
N VAL A 212 -10.14 12.26 -4.81
CA VAL A 212 -8.74 12.20 -4.35
C VAL A 212 -7.82 12.64 -5.47
N ILE A 213 -7.02 13.67 -5.22
CA ILE A 213 -6.04 14.15 -6.21
C ILE A 213 -4.75 13.33 -6.10
N ILE A 214 -4.36 12.74 -7.22
CA ILE A 214 -3.18 11.91 -7.37
C ILE A 214 -2.22 12.57 -8.37
N PRO A 215 -0.95 12.83 -8.00
CA PRO A 215 0.03 13.30 -8.98
C PRO A 215 0.26 12.27 -10.07
N LYS A 216 0.17 12.66 -11.35
CA LYS A 216 0.36 11.78 -12.52
C LYS A 216 1.71 11.03 -12.49
N ARG A 217 2.72 11.62 -11.84
CA ARG A 217 4.03 10.98 -11.65
C ARG A 217 3.96 9.63 -10.91
N VAL A 218 2.84 9.31 -10.24
CA VAL A 218 2.64 8.00 -9.60
C VAL A 218 2.64 6.88 -10.63
N TRP A 219 2.12 7.10 -11.84
CA TRP A 219 2.17 6.12 -12.92
C TRP A 219 3.58 5.67 -13.31
N LYS A 220 4.58 6.53 -13.07
CA LYS A 220 6.00 6.21 -13.30
C LYS A 220 6.64 5.48 -12.12
N LYS A 221 5.87 5.12 -11.08
CA LYS A 221 6.38 4.51 -9.87
C LYS A 221 6.20 3.00 -9.81
N PHE A 222 5.33 2.46 -10.64
CA PHE A 222 5.01 1.03 -10.69
C PHE A 222 4.60 0.63 -12.10
N ASP A 223 4.56 -0.66 -12.35
CA ASP A 223 3.93 -1.23 -13.53
C ASP A 223 2.64 -1.95 -13.14
N ALA A 224 1.53 -1.54 -13.72
CA ALA A 224 0.22 -2.15 -13.50
C ALA A 224 0.07 -3.55 -14.12
N TYR A 225 1.01 -3.94 -14.98
CA TYR A 225 0.98 -5.23 -15.72
C TYR A 225 2.06 -6.20 -15.23
N CYS A 226 2.81 -5.82 -14.21
CA CYS A 226 3.76 -6.71 -13.59
C CYS A 226 3.01 -7.74 -12.76
N TYR A 227 3.33 -9.02 -12.94
CA TYR A 227 2.79 -10.06 -12.09
C TYR A 227 3.20 -9.80 -10.64
N SER A 228 2.24 -9.93 -9.73
CA SER A 228 2.56 -9.90 -8.32
C SER A 228 3.33 -11.18 -7.97
N TYR A 229 4.37 -11.04 -7.17
CA TYR A 229 5.11 -12.19 -6.68
C TYR A 229 4.34 -12.87 -5.55
N ALA A 230 3.35 -13.66 -5.93
CA ALA A 230 2.69 -14.58 -5.01
C ALA A 230 3.53 -15.84 -4.79
N THR A 231 4.48 -16.11 -5.69
CA THR A 231 5.36 -17.28 -5.63
C THR A 231 6.57 -17.02 -4.72
N ASP A 232 7.12 -18.08 -4.17
CA ASP A 232 8.27 -18.05 -3.26
C ASP A 232 9.58 -17.58 -3.92
N ASP A 233 9.56 -17.42 -5.25
CA ASP A 233 10.73 -16.97 -6.01
C ASP A 233 10.93 -15.48 -5.87
N LEU A 234 12.10 -15.11 -5.36
CA LEU A 234 12.53 -13.72 -5.44
C LEU A 234 12.85 -13.36 -6.88
N PRO A 235 12.24 -12.30 -7.35
CA PRO A 235 12.67 -11.76 -8.63
C PRO A 235 14.07 -11.19 -8.49
N VAL A 236 14.98 -11.67 -9.30
CA VAL A 236 16.24 -10.99 -9.58
C VAL A 236 15.89 -9.79 -10.45
N TYR A 237 15.85 -8.60 -9.86
CA TYR A 237 15.65 -7.37 -10.63
C TYR A 237 16.98 -6.85 -11.13
N ASP A 238 17.12 -6.83 -12.43
CA ASP A 238 18.00 -5.90 -13.06
C ASP A 238 17.52 -4.46 -12.77
N LYS A 239 18.46 -3.50 -12.78
CA LYS A 239 18.17 -2.08 -12.49
C LYS A 239 17.06 -1.47 -13.37
N VAL A 240 16.70 -2.15 -14.44
CA VAL A 240 15.67 -1.74 -15.41
C VAL A 240 14.83 -2.96 -15.78
N ILE A 241 13.56 -2.93 -15.43
CA ILE A 241 12.58 -3.93 -15.88
C ILE A 241 12.02 -3.45 -17.21
N LYS A 242 12.28 -4.19 -18.28
CA LYS A 242 11.64 -3.96 -19.59
C LYS A 242 10.25 -4.58 -19.53
N LEU A 243 9.22 -3.75 -19.55
CA LEU A 243 7.85 -4.20 -19.36
C LEU A 243 7.17 -4.50 -20.70
N ARG A 244 6.79 -3.57 -21.43
CA ARG A 244 6.22 -3.69 -22.77
C ARG A 244 7.06 -2.88 -23.75
N LYS A 245 6.85 -3.12 -25.06
CA LYS A 245 7.48 -2.31 -26.11
C LYS A 245 7.34 -0.82 -25.76
N GLY A 246 8.45 -0.15 -25.41
CA GLY A 246 8.49 1.28 -25.07
C GLY A 246 8.30 1.66 -23.60
N CYS A 247 8.00 0.72 -22.69
CA CYS A 247 7.90 0.99 -21.26
C CYS A 247 9.06 0.36 -20.49
N SER A 248 9.73 1.15 -19.66
CA SER A 248 10.74 0.65 -18.74
C SER A 248 10.53 1.24 -17.34
N LEU A 249 10.60 0.40 -16.33
CA LEU A 249 10.59 0.82 -14.93
C LEU A 249 12.03 0.81 -14.40
N LYS A 250 12.56 1.99 -14.05
CA LYS A 250 13.84 2.09 -13.35
C LYS A 250 13.62 1.77 -11.88
N VAL A 251 14.03 0.61 -11.44
CA VAL A 251 14.09 0.27 -10.02
C VAL A 251 15.28 0.96 -9.41
N LYS A 252 15.05 2.03 -8.67
CA LYS A 252 16.13 2.90 -8.17
C LYS A 252 16.99 2.24 -7.10
N LYS A 253 16.44 1.43 -6.24
CA LYS A 253 17.17 0.71 -5.20
C LYS A 253 16.28 -0.35 -4.55
N LEU A 254 16.62 -1.61 -4.73
CA LEU A 254 16.24 -2.63 -3.77
C LEU A 254 16.94 -2.31 -2.46
N ILE A 255 16.18 -2.23 -1.38
CA ILE A 255 16.78 -2.15 -0.05
C ILE A 255 17.41 -3.52 0.18
N SER A 256 18.75 -3.54 0.38
CA SER A 256 19.43 -4.76 0.77
C SER A 256 18.75 -5.29 2.03
N PHE A 257 18.40 -6.55 1.99
CA PHE A 257 17.91 -7.26 3.17
C PHE A 257 18.90 -7.08 4.32
N ASN A 258 18.40 -6.97 5.54
CA ASN A 258 19.27 -7.16 6.71
C ASN A 258 19.79 -8.60 6.68
N GLU A 259 20.83 -8.89 7.46
CA GLU A 259 21.51 -10.19 7.43
C GLU A 259 20.55 -11.37 7.68
N ASP A 260 19.54 -11.17 8.54
CA ASP A 260 18.52 -12.18 8.83
C ASP A 260 17.69 -12.57 7.59
N MET A 261 17.37 -11.61 6.73
CA MET A 261 16.68 -11.89 5.47
C MET A 261 17.61 -12.56 4.47
N LYS A 262 18.88 -12.22 4.44
CA LYS A 262 19.87 -12.87 3.59
C LYS A 262 20.05 -14.34 3.98
N GLU A 263 20.04 -14.63 5.26
CA GLU A 263 20.17 -15.98 5.79
C GLU A 263 18.93 -16.83 5.48
N ALA A 264 17.74 -16.29 5.71
CA ALA A 264 16.49 -16.91 5.34
C ALA A 264 16.44 -17.26 3.84
N TYR A 265 16.97 -16.39 2.99
CA TYR A 265 17.07 -16.62 1.54
C TYR A 265 18.11 -17.65 1.13
N ARG A 266 19.24 -17.73 1.84
CA ARG A 266 20.26 -18.74 1.58
C ARG A 266 19.77 -20.15 1.91
N GLU A 267 18.98 -20.29 2.95
CA GLU A 267 18.39 -21.55 3.32
C GLU A 267 17.34 -22.05 2.33
N GLU A 268 16.57 -21.12 1.73
CA GLU A 268 15.57 -21.48 0.73
C GLU A 268 16.16 -21.97 -0.60
N LYS A 269 17.29 -21.38 -1.01
CA LYS A 269 18.04 -21.85 -2.21
C LYS A 269 18.72 -23.20 -2.03
N LYS A 270 18.88 -23.69 -0.79
CA LYS A 270 19.51 -24.99 -0.51
C LYS A 270 18.51 -26.14 -0.41
N ARG A 271 17.21 -25.85 -0.38
CA ARG A 271 16.11 -26.81 -0.45
C ARG A 271 15.56 -26.90 -1.87
#